data_06cf170de90651b4c52de17d42cd4ce2
#
_entry.id   06cf170de90651b4c52de17d42cd4ce2
#
_cell.length_a   1.000
_cell.length_b   1.000
_cell.length_c   1.000
_cell.angle_alpha   90.00
_cell.angle_beta   90.00
_cell.angle_gamma   90.00
#
_symmetry.space_group_name_H-M   'P 1'
#
loop_
_entity.id
_entity.type
_entity.pdbx_description
1 polymer ?
#
loop_
_entity_poly.entity_id
_entity_poly.type
_entity_poly.pdbx_seq_one_letter_code
_entity_poly.pdbx_strand_id
1 'polypeptide(L)'
;MQDCVINNLKKGVETGLYRNTINLEFISRIYFNGMIGIKDQDLFPLTDYSMNTLMNYYLEYHLRGICTEKGIKQLENQLKLK
;
A
#
# COMPACT_ATOMS: atom_id res chain seq x y z
N MET A 1 12.36 0.33 10.52
CA MET A 1 11.17 -0.08 9.75
C MET A 1 10.51 1.04 9.00
N GLN A 2 10.24 2.19 9.65
CA GLN A 2 9.68 3.35 8.94
C GLN A 2 10.59 3.86 7.83
N ASP A 3 11.91 3.79 8.05
CA ASP A 3 12.88 4.29 7.08
C ASP A 3 12.81 3.53 5.75
N CYS A 4 12.57 2.23 5.78
CA CYS A 4 12.42 1.43 4.56
C CYS A 4 11.20 1.87 3.76
N VAL A 5 10.09 2.11 4.44
CA VAL A 5 8.84 2.54 3.79
C VAL A 5 9.02 3.93 3.20
N ILE A 6 9.62 4.86 3.95
CA ILE A 6 9.87 6.22 3.48
C ILE A 6 10.80 6.20 2.25
N ASN A 7 11.84 5.38 2.27
CA ASN A 7 12.77 5.28 1.15
C ASN A 7 12.08 4.72 -0.09
N ASN A 8 11.22 3.72 0.08
CA ASN A 8 10.43 3.18 -1.02
C ASN A 8 9.48 4.22 -1.60
N LEU A 9 8.84 5.01 -0.73
CA LEU A 9 7.94 6.08 -1.16
C LEU A 9 8.71 7.16 -1.93
N LYS A 10 9.89 7.55 -1.45
CA LYS A 10 10.74 8.52 -2.14
C LYS A 10 11.11 8.02 -3.53
N LYS A 11 11.51 6.77 -3.62
CA LYS A 11 11.88 6.17 -4.90
C LYS A 11 10.70 6.15 -5.87
N GLY A 12 9.51 5.81 -5.38
CA GLY A 12 8.31 5.83 -6.21
C GLY A 12 7.95 7.22 -6.70
N VAL A 13 8.15 8.25 -5.87
CA VAL A 13 7.94 9.64 -6.29
C VAL A 13 8.96 10.04 -7.36
N GLU A 14 10.24 9.72 -7.13
CA GLU A 14 11.32 10.05 -8.08
C GLU A 14 11.12 9.39 -9.44
N THR A 15 10.59 8.18 -9.47
CA THR A 15 10.36 7.45 -10.72
C THR A 15 9.01 7.78 -11.35
N GLY A 16 8.21 8.64 -10.73
CA GLY A 16 6.92 9.07 -11.26
C GLY A 16 5.78 8.07 -11.04
N LEU A 17 6.00 7.03 -10.24
CA LEU A 17 4.96 6.04 -9.94
C LEU A 17 3.99 6.54 -8.89
N TYR A 18 4.47 7.33 -7.92
CA TYR A 18 3.65 7.90 -6.85
C TYR A 18 3.54 9.40 -7.02
N ARG A 19 2.41 9.96 -6.56
CA ARG A 19 2.17 11.40 -6.66
C ARG A 19 3.20 12.18 -5.84
N ASN A 20 3.72 13.27 -6.41
CA ASN A 20 4.69 14.12 -5.71
C ASN A 20 4.06 15.03 -4.65
N THR A 21 2.75 15.00 -4.53
CA THR A 21 1.99 15.81 -3.56
C THR A 21 1.75 15.10 -2.24
N ILE A 22 2.17 13.82 -2.12
CA ILE A 22 1.95 13.06 -0.89
C ILE A 22 2.94 13.49 0.19
N ASN A 23 2.47 13.48 1.44
CA ASN A 23 3.34 13.65 2.59
C ASN A 23 3.90 12.29 2.97
N LEU A 24 5.21 12.10 2.74
CA LEU A 24 5.85 10.79 2.92
C LEU A 24 5.74 10.28 4.36
N GLU A 25 5.92 11.16 5.33
CA GLU A 25 5.85 10.78 6.73
C GLU A 25 4.43 10.37 7.12
N PHE A 26 3.44 11.14 6.71
CA PHE A 26 2.03 10.81 6.99
C PHE A 26 1.65 9.49 6.34
N ILE A 27 2.01 9.30 5.08
CA ILE A 27 1.68 8.08 4.34
C ILE A 27 2.33 6.86 4.99
N SER A 28 3.60 6.97 5.42
CA SER A 28 4.27 5.86 6.07
C SER A 28 3.60 5.49 7.40
N ARG A 29 3.19 6.49 8.17
CA ARG A 29 2.52 6.26 9.45
C ARG A 29 1.15 5.63 9.28
N ILE A 30 0.36 6.12 8.32
CA ILE A 30 -0.97 5.55 8.07
C ILE A 30 -0.85 4.12 7.52
N TYR A 31 0.18 3.87 6.72
CA TYR A 31 0.45 2.53 6.22
C TYR A 31 0.70 1.54 7.36
N PHE A 32 1.57 1.90 8.32
CA PHE A 32 1.83 1.05 9.48
C PHE A 32 0.59 0.87 10.34
N ASN A 33 -0.16 1.95 10.56
CA ASN A 33 -1.40 1.86 11.33
C ASN A 33 -2.39 0.89 10.69
N GLY A 34 -2.51 0.93 9.36
CA GLY A 34 -3.37 0.01 8.62
C GLY A 34 -2.86 -1.43 8.70
N MET A 35 -1.54 -1.63 8.65
CA MET A 35 -0.96 -2.97 8.81
C MET A 35 -1.31 -3.59 10.16
N ILE A 36 -1.29 -2.79 11.21
CA ILE A 36 -1.71 -3.25 12.54
C ILE A 36 -3.21 -3.55 12.55
N GLY A 37 -4.00 -2.68 11.93
CA GLY A 37 -5.46 -2.80 11.90
C GLY A 37 -5.96 -4.05 11.19
N ILE A 38 -5.31 -4.44 10.07
CA ILE A 38 -5.76 -5.63 9.33
C ILE A 38 -5.45 -6.93 10.08
N LYS A 39 -4.58 -6.88 11.09
CA LYS A 39 -4.28 -8.03 11.94
C LYS A 39 -5.26 -8.16 13.11
N ASP A 40 -6.12 -7.17 13.30
CA ASP A 40 -7.13 -7.18 14.37
C ASP A 40 -8.25 -8.14 14.00
N GLN A 41 -8.32 -9.26 14.70
CA GLN A 41 -9.29 -10.31 14.42
C GLN A 41 -10.73 -9.93 14.76
N ASP A 42 -10.93 -8.90 15.58
CA ASP A 42 -12.27 -8.39 15.84
C ASP A 42 -12.83 -7.64 14.63
N LEU A 43 -11.96 -6.94 13.90
CA LEU A 43 -12.33 -6.23 12.67
C LEU A 43 -12.33 -7.17 11.47
N PHE A 44 -11.32 -8.04 11.38
CA PHE A 44 -11.13 -8.93 10.23
C PHE A 44 -10.89 -10.36 10.71
N PRO A 45 -11.98 -11.11 11.03
CA PRO A 45 -11.84 -12.47 11.53
C PRO A 45 -11.16 -13.39 10.50
N LEU A 46 -10.19 -14.17 10.95
CA LEU A 46 -9.49 -15.12 10.06
C LEU A 46 -10.38 -16.27 9.61
N THR A 47 -11.55 -16.43 10.24
CA THR A 47 -12.56 -17.39 9.76
C THR A 47 -13.18 -16.94 8.44
N ASP A 48 -13.21 -15.62 8.18
CA ASP A 48 -13.83 -15.05 6.99
C ASP A 48 -12.79 -14.67 5.94
N TYR A 49 -11.56 -14.33 6.38
CA TYR A 49 -10.50 -13.84 5.51
C TYR A 49 -9.20 -14.54 5.81
N SER A 50 -8.44 -14.92 4.78
CA SER A 50 -7.05 -15.31 4.99
C SER A 50 -6.19 -14.04 5.15
N MET A 51 -5.09 -14.15 5.90
CA MET A 51 -4.17 -13.03 6.07
C MET A 51 -3.61 -12.57 4.72
N ASN A 52 -3.33 -13.51 3.82
CA ASN A 52 -2.83 -13.18 2.49
C ASN A 52 -3.84 -12.34 1.69
N THR A 53 -5.11 -12.68 1.76
CA THR A 53 -6.19 -11.92 1.11
C THR A 53 -6.28 -10.52 1.67
N LEU A 54 -6.23 -10.39 3.01
CA LEU A 54 -6.29 -9.08 3.67
C LEU A 54 -5.10 -8.19 3.27
N MET A 55 -3.91 -8.77 3.24
CA MET A 55 -2.70 -8.04 2.82
C MET A 55 -2.82 -7.54 1.39
N ASN A 56 -3.31 -8.40 0.48
CA ASN A 56 -3.48 -8.02 -0.92
C ASN A 56 -4.50 -6.90 -1.10
N TYR A 57 -5.62 -6.98 -0.41
CA TYR A 57 -6.63 -5.92 -0.45
C TYR A 57 -6.07 -4.61 0.07
N TYR A 58 -5.36 -4.66 1.18
CA TYR A 58 -4.80 -3.46 1.80
C TYR A 58 -3.74 -2.82 0.90
N LEU A 59 -2.84 -3.62 0.34
CA LEU A 59 -1.80 -3.09 -0.53
C LEU A 59 -2.39 -2.46 -1.79
N GLU A 60 -3.38 -3.10 -2.41
CA GLU A 60 -4.04 -2.53 -3.58
C GLU A 60 -4.72 -1.21 -3.24
N TYR A 61 -5.45 -1.16 -2.14
CA TYR A 61 -6.11 0.06 -1.67
C TYR A 61 -5.08 1.18 -1.44
N HIS A 62 -4.00 0.86 -0.74
CA HIS A 62 -2.94 1.80 -0.43
C HIS A 62 -2.28 2.35 -1.69
N LEU A 63 -1.89 1.46 -2.60
CA LEU A 63 -1.19 1.85 -3.82
C LEU A 63 -2.09 2.69 -4.73
N ARG A 64 -3.35 2.34 -4.87
CA ARG A 64 -4.27 3.14 -5.69
C ARG A 64 -4.47 4.54 -5.12
N GLY A 65 -4.30 4.71 -3.81
CA GLY A 65 -4.42 6.02 -3.17
C GLY A 65 -3.24 6.95 -3.41
N ILE A 66 -2.07 6.42 -3.71
CA ILE A 66 -0.85 7.22 -3.84
C ILE A 66 -0.24 7.22 -5.25
N CYS A 67 -0.69 6.33 -6.13
CA CYS A 67 -0.11 6.18 -7.46
C CYS A 67 -0.56 7.29 -8.41
N THR A 68 0.34 7.64 -9.35
CA THR A 68 0.02 8.42 -10.56
C THR A 68 -0.67 7.50 -11.56
N GLU A 69 -1.12 8.06 -12.71
CA GLU A 69 -1.63 7.23 -13.80
C GLU A 69 -0.61 6.18 -14.24
N LYS A 70 0.66 6.57 -14.32
CA LYS A 70 1.74 5.65 -14.66
C LYS A 70 1.85 4.53 -13.64
N GLY A 71 1.78 4.86 -12.35
CA GLY A 71 1.82 3.88 -11.27
C GLY A 71 0.62 2.96 -11.29
N ILE A 72 -0.57 3.47 -11.55
CA ILE A 72 -1.80 2.67 -11.64
C ILE A 72 -1.69 1.67 -12.79
N LYS A 73 -1.21 2.10 -13.94
CA LYS A 73 -1.04 1.21 -15.10
C LYS A 73 -0.06 0.09 -14.77
N GLN A 74 1.04 0.41 -14.12
CA GLN A 74 2.02 -0.61 -13.73
C GLN A 74 1.44 -1.58 -12.70
N LEU A 75 0.69 -1.08 -11.73
CA LEU A 75 0.02 -1.92 -10.75
C LEU A 75 -0.97 -2.88 -11.40
N GLU A 76 -1.80 -2.38 -12.34
CA GLU A 76 -2.78 -3.20 -13.04
C GLU A 76 -2.10 -4.27 -13.89
N ASN A 77 -0.98 -3.94 -14.54
CA ASN A 77 -0.20 -4.91 -15.29
C ASN A 77 0.31 -6.03 -14.41
N GLN A 78 0.79 -5.70 -13.22
CA GLN A 78 1.27 -6.71 -12.27
C GLN A 78 0.13 -7.58 -11.75
N LEU A 79 -1.05 -7.01 -11.53
CA LEU A 79 -2.21 -7.76 -11.09
C LEU A 79 -2.68 -8.73 -12.17
N LYS A 80 -2.57 -8.35 -13.44
CA LYS A 80 -2.93 -9.21 -14.57
C LYS A 80 -2.00 -10.40 -14.73
N LEU A 81 -0.74 -10.25 -14.29
CA LEU A 81 0.26 -11.32 -14.39
C LEU A 81 0.07 -12.40 -13.32
N LYS A 82 -0.78 -12.15 -12.36
CA LYS A 82 -1.11 -13.11 -11.32
C LYS A 82 -2.39 -13.85 -11.68
#